data_eabd2fae91acb4923e6ef8f5d825217d
#
_entry.id   eabd2fae91acb4923e6ef8f5d825217d
#
_cell.length_a   1.000
_cell.length_b   1.000
_cell.length_c   1.000
_cell.angle_alpha   90.00
_cell.angle_beta   90.00
_cell.angle_gamma   90.00
#
_symmetry.space_group_name_H-M   'P 1'
#
loop_
_entity.id
_entity.type
_entity.pdbx_description
1 polymer ?
#
loop_
_entity_poly.entity_id
_entity_poly.type
_entity_poly.pdbx_seq_one_letter_code
_entity_poly.pdbx_strand_id
1 'polypeptide(L)'
;MKKTTVALTGVIVGLLVAFLLTVLDSPSSSAQSSQELSYGEERALIENLQARYLFALDFKDHDLYVTTFTPDGILDVGDGEIVGREAIKAAVANMPGGRHHIANIVLRIDGDRATGRSSWFHTGNDNPEGRMTIGGFGHYEDDLVKVDGEWLFARRRIYNEGNEAWAAPPGNPAW
;
A
#
# COMPACT_ATOMS: atom_id res chain seq x y z
N MET A 1 -21.55 42.18 74.25
CA MET A 1 -21.76 41.92 72.88
C MET A 1 -20.46 41.39 72.28
N LYS A 2 -20.28 40.08 72.18
CA LYS A 2 -19.07 39.43 71.60
C LYS A 2 -19.52 38.78 70.36
N LYS A 3 -18.98 39.19 69.20
CA LYS A 3 -19.26 38.65 67.89
C LYS A 3 -18.38 37.43 67.60
N THR A 4 -19.00 36.37 67.34
CA THR A 4 -18.39 35.10 66.90
C THR A 4 -18.06 35.19 65.43
N THR A 5 -16.82 35.13 65.04
CA THR A 5 -16.37 35.02 63.65
C THR A 5 -15.19 34.06 63.63
N VAL A 6 -15.47 32.76 63.58
CA VAL A 6 -14.50 31.72 63.19
C VAL A 6 -15.31 30.50 62.75
N ALA A 7 -15.51 30.29 61.48
CA ALA A 7 -15.76 28.98 60.88
C ALA A 7 -16.05 29.10 59.40
N LEU A 8 -15.18 29.66 58.55
CA LEU A 8 -15.35 29.56 57.11
C LEU A 8 -14.05 29.33 56.32
N THR A 9 -12.91 29.16 56.99
CA THR A 9 -11.64 29.02 56.29
C THR A 9 -11.17 27.55 56.17
N GLY A 10 -11.77 26.62 56.89
CA GLY A 10 -11.33 25.20 56.89
C GLY A 10 -11.91 24.34 55.76
N VAL A 11 -13.06 24.70 55.20
CA VAL A 11 -13.76 23.85 54.22
C VAL A 11 -13.24 24.08 52.80
N ILE A 12 -12.74 25.26 52.46
CA ILE A 12 -12.25 25.60 51.13
C ILE A 12 -10.89 24.96 50.84
N VAL A 13 -10.02 24.81 51.85
CA VAL A 13 -8.69 24.20 51.67
C VAL A 13 -8.80 22.68 51.47
N GLY A 14 -9.77 22.00 52.11
CA GLY A 14 -9.97 20.57 51.95
C GLY A 14 -10.52 20.17 50.56
N LEU A 15 -11.36 20.99 49.96
CA LEU A 15 -11.91 20.75 48.63
C LEU A 15 -10.88 20.98 47.50
N LEU A 16 -9.96 21.93 47.65
CA LEU A 16 -8.87 22.17 46.68
C LEU A 16 -7.81 21.10 46.69
N VAL A 17 -7.49 20.50 47.84
CA VAL A 17 -6.53 19.39 47.95
C VAL A 17 -7.14 18.09 47.34
N ALA A 18 -8.43 17.83 47.57
CA ALA A 18 -9.10 16.65 46.99
C ALA A 18 -9.20 16.76 45.46
N PHE A 19 -9.40 17.96 44.91
CA PHE A 19 -9.45 18.15 43.43
C PHE A 19 -8.07 18.04 42.77
N LEU A 20 -7.00 18.45 43.51
CA LEU A 20 -5.63 18.34 42.98
C LEU A 20 -5.11 16.90 42.98
N LEU A 21 -5.57 16.04 43.90
CA LEU A 21 -5.18 14.63 43.93
C LEU A 21 -5.88 13.76 42.89
N THR A 22 -7.06 14.15 42.43
CA THR A 22 -7.78 13.41 41.39
C THR A 22 -7.27 13.68 39.96
N VAL A 23 -6.49 14.75 39.74
CA VAL A 23 -5.89 15.07 38.44
C VAL A 23 -4.55 14.36 38.25
N LEU A 24 -3.92 13.85 39.29
CA LEU A 24 -2.62 13.17 39.22
C LEU A 24 -2.71 11.66 39.01
N ASP A 25 -3.90 11.08 39.14
CA ASP A 25 -4.15 9.66 38.87
C ASP A 25 -4.87 9.43 37.53
N SER A 26 -4.53 10.21 36.50
CA SER A 26 -4.87 9.81 35.16
C SER A 26 -3.96 8.62 34.79
N PRO A 27 -4.49 7.42 34.61
CA PRO A 27 -3.67 6.35 34.09
C PRO A 27 -3.12 6.81 32.74
N SER A 28 -1.81 6.83 32.61
CA SER A 28 -1.12 7.02 31.35
C SER A 28 -1.53 5.85 30.44
N SER A 29 -2.72 6.00 29.86
CA SER A 29 -3.19 5.12 28.81
C SER A 29 -2.42 5.45 27.56
N SER A 30 -1.51 4.62 27.20
CA SER A 30 -1.35 4.30 25.78
C SER A 30 -0.28 3.24 25.58
N ALA A 31 -0.57 2.04 26.00
CA ALA A 31 -0.27 0.97 25.10
C ALA A 31 -1.39 1.05 24.03
N GLN A 32 -1.17 1.83 22.98
CA GLN A 32 -1.94 1.74 21.78
C GLN A 32 -1.58 0.38 21.20
N SER A 33 -2.39 -0.64 21.54
CA SER A 33 -2.30 -1.93 20.88
C SER A 33 -2.40 -1.61 19.40
N SER A 34 -1.38 -1.93 18.62
CA SER A 34 -1.46 -1.90 17.16
C SER A 34 -2.64 -2.80 16.80
N GLN A 35 -3.78 -2.19 16.53
CA GLN A 35 -4.97 -2.91 16.14
C GLN A 35 -4.62 -3.60 14.81
N GLU A 36 -4.72 -4.91 14.78
CA GLU A 36 -4.53 -5.66 13.54
C GLU A 36 -5.55 -5.18 12.52
N LEU A 37 -5.08 -4.82 11.33
CA LEU A 37 -5.94 -4.31 10.27
C LEU A 37 -6.86 -5.44 9.76
N SER A 38 -8.09 -5.07 9.43
CA SER A 38 -9.02 -6.00 8.77
C SER A 38 -8.56 -6.34 7.36
N TYR A 39 -9.07 -7.45 6.80
CA TYR A 39 -8.84 -7.79 5.39
C TYR A 39 -9.16 -6.66 4.44
N GLY A 40 -10.22 -5.88 4.69
CA GLY A 40 -10.61 -4.74 3.85
C GLY A 40 -9.60 -3.61 3.88
N GLU A 41 -9.03 -3.31 5.05
CA GLU A 41 -7.99 -2.29 5.21
C GLU A 41 -6.68 -2.74 4.56
N GLU A 42 -6.25 -3.98 4.76
CA GLU A 42 -5.07 -4.54 4.10
C GLU A 42 -5.21 -4.55 2.58
N ARG A 43 -6.39 -4.95 2.09
CA ARG A 43 -6.73 -4.91 0.67
C ARG A 43 -6.61 -3.49 0.11
N ALA A 44 -7.14 -2.49 0.80
CA ALA A 44 -7.06 -1.09 0.37
C ALA A 44 -5.60 -0.60 0.28
N LEU A 45 -4.74 -1.02 1.22
CA LEU A 45 -3.31 -0.70 1.17
C LEU A 45 -2.61 -1.34 -0.04
N ILE A 46 -2.94 -2.59 -0.35
CA ILE A 46 -2.38 -3.27 -1.55
C ILE A 46 -2.91 -2.61 -2.84
N GLU A 47 -4.18 -2.25 -2.91
CA GLU A 47 -4.74 -1.53 -4.07
C GLU A 47 -4.08 -0.15 -4.25
N ASN A 48 -3.77 0.55 -3.16
CA ASN A 48 -2.99 1.79 -3.20
C ASN A 48 -1.55 1.56 -3.70
N LEU A 49 -0.89 0.48 -3.30
CA LEU A 49 0.42 0.10 -3.83
C LEU A 49 0.35 -0.10 -5.35
N GLN A 50 -0.64 -0.83 -5.84
CA GLN A 50 -0.85 -1.07 -7.27
C GLN A 50 -1.10 0.22 -8.05
N ALA A 51 -1.90 1.14 -7.48
CA ALA A 51 -2.14 2.44 -8.08
C ALA A 51 -0.86 3.30 -8.14
N ARG A 52 -0.08 3.35 -7.05
CA ARG A 52 1.22 4.06 -7.04
C ARG A 52 2.18 3.51 -8.10
N TYR A 53 2.26 2.20 -8.23
CA TYR A 53 3.07 1.53 -9.26
C TYR A 53 2.69 1.99 -10.66
N LEU A 54 1.40 2.00 -11.02
CA LEU A 54 0.93 2.42 -12.33
C LEU A 54 1.13 3.92 -12.57
N PHE A 55 0.80 4.76 -11.61
CA PHE A 55 1.00 6.21 -11.75
C PHE A 55 2.48 6.55 -11.91
N ALA A 56 3.35 5.94 -11.12
CA ALA A 56 4.80 6.18 -11.24
C ALA A 56 5.33 5.78 -12.62
N LEU A 57 4.90 4.63 -13.15
CA LEU A 57 5.24 4.19 -14.49
C LEU A 57 4.74 5.16 -15.57
N ASP A 58 3.46 5.53 -15.51
CA ASP A 58 2.76 6.34 -16.51
C ASP A 58 3.25 7.79 -16.56
N PHE A 59 3.71 8.32 -15.41
CA PHE A 59 4.27 9.68 -15.30
C PHE A 59 5.79 9.72 -15.34
N LYS A 60 6.44 8.56 -15.58
CA LYS A 60 7.91 8.43 -15.69
C LYS A 60 8.66 8.80 -14.39
N ASP A 61 7.99 8.66 -13.25
CA ASP A 61 8.63 8.77 -11.93
C ASP A 61 9.27 7.43 -11.56
N HIS A 62 10.44 7.18 -12.15
CA HIS A 62 11.13 5.90 -11.98
C HIS A 62 11.68 5.73 -10.55
N ASP A 63 11.93 6.83 -9.83
CA ASP A 63 12.35 6.80 -8.44
C ASP A 63 11.20 6.33 -7.55
N LEU A 64 10.01 6.88 -7.72
CA LEU A 64 8.80 6.41 -7.03
C LEU A 64 8.46 4.97 -7.43
N TYR A 65 8.57 4.63 -8.73
CA TYR A 65 8.25 3.30 -9.24
C TYR A 65 9.01 2.20 -8.49
N VAL A 66 10.33 2.35 -8.35
CA VAL A 66 11.14 1.31 -7.71
C VAL A 66 10.90 1.20 -6.21
N THR A 67 10.38 2.25 -5.56
CA THR A 67 10.01 2.16 -4.14
C THR A 67 8.82 1.24 -3.88
N THR A 68 8.05 0.91 -4.90
CA THR A 68 6.94 -0.05 -4.79
C THR A 68 7.42 -1.50 -4.65
N PHE A 69 8.67 -1.79 -4.93
CA PHE A 69 9.31 -3.10 -4.75
C PHE A 69 10.14 -3.16 -3.46
N THR A 70 10.37 -4.38 -2.97
CA THR A 70 11.44 -4.60 -1.97
C THR A 70 12.81 -4.24 -2.57
N PRO A 71 13.86 -4.01 -1.77
CA PRO A 71 15.20 -3.71 -2.31
C PRO A 71 15.72 -4.75 -3.29
N ASP A 72 15.40 -6.01 -3.06
CA ASP A 72 15.73 -7.20 -3.86
C ASP A 72 14.55 -7.69 -4.72
N GLY A 73 13.52 -6.87 -4.88
CA GLY A 73 12.29 -7.21 -5.59
C GLY A 73 12.52 -7.63 -7.04
N ILE A 74 11.61 -8.43 -7.56
CA ILE A 74 11.70 -9.03 -8.89
C ILE A 74 10.59 -8.50 -9.78
N LEU A 75 10.97 -7.96 -10.92
CA LEU A 75 10.06 -7.70 -12.04
C LEU A 75 10.33 -8.73 -13.14
N ASP A 76 9.35 -9.62 -13.35
CA ASP A 76 9.40 -10.66 -14.38
C ASP A 76 8.51 -10.22 -15.56
N VAL A 77 9.11 -9.97 -16.69
CA VAL A 77 8.41 -9.50 -17.91
C VAL A 77 8.19 -10.63 -18.95
N GLY A 78 8.42 -11.87 -18.54
CA GLY A 78 8.24 -13.07 -19.37
C GLY A 78 9.51 -13.52 -20.08
N ASP A 79 10.38 -12.61 -20.48
CA ASP A 79 11.65 -12.90 -21.12
C ASP A 79 12.82 -13.03 -20.13
N GLY A 80 12.53 -12.91 -18.85
CA GLY A 80 13.49 -13.03 -17.76
C GLY A 80 13.15 -12.17 -16.55
N GLU A 81 13.86 -12.45 -15.46
CA GLU A 81 13.69 -11.75 -14.20
C GLU A 81 14.66 -10.57 -14.11
N ILE A 82 14.14 -9.42 -13.74
CA ILE A 82 14.91 -8.21 -13.45
C ILE A 82 14.92 -8.06 -11.94
N VAL A 83 16.09 -8.22 -11.31
CA VAL A 83 16.23 -8.32 -9.86
C VAL A 83 16.82 -7.04 -9.27
N GLY A 84 16.14 -6.50 -8.28
CA GLY A 84 16.56 -5.34 -7.51
C GLY A 84 16.19 -4.00 -8.13
N ARG A 85 15.99 -3.00 -7.26
CA ARG A 85 15.47 -1.67 -7.62
C ARG A 85 16.25 -0.98 -8.73
N GLU A 86 17.57 -1.03 -8.70
CA GLU A 86 18.41 -0.34 -9.70
C GLU A 86 18.27 -0.96 -11.09
N ALA A 87 18.24 -2.28 -11.17
CA ALA A 87 18.02 -2.99 -12.44
C ALA A 87 16.61 -2.73 -12.99
N ILE A 88 15.58 -2.76 -12.11
CA ILE A 88 14.21 -2.45 -12.46
C ILE A 88 14.10 -1.01 -12.97
N LYS A 89 14.71 -0.04 -12.30
CA LYS A 89 14.73 1.36 -12.74
C LYS A 89 15.31 1.52 -14.13
N ALA A 90 16.45 0.90 -14.39
CA ALA A 90 17.09 0.93 -15.70
C ALA A 90 16.22 0.31 -16.81
N ALA A 91 15.54 -0.80 -16.50
CA ALA A 91 14.69 -1.50 -17.45
C ALA A 91 13.44 -0.68 -17.85
N VAL A 92 12.80 0.01 -16.88
CA VAL A 92 11.58 0.78 -17.18
C VAL A 92 11.84 2.17 -17.76
N ALA A 93 13.08 2.66 -17.73
CA ALA A 93 13.43 4.01 -18.19
C ALA A 93 13.05 4.28 -19.65
N ASN A 94 13.06 3.25 -20.49
CA ASN A 94 12.77 3.34 -21.93
C ASN A 94 11.41 2.77 -22.33
N MET A 95 10.55 2.44 -21.36
CA MET A 95 9.20 1.92 -21.69
C MET A 95 8.37 2.98 -22.41
N PRO A 96 7.53 2.58 -23.38
CA PRO A 96 6.61 3.49 -24.07
C PRO A 96 5.73 4.28 -23.09
N GLY A 97 5.31 5.45 -23.51
CA GLY A 97 4.31 6.23 -22.78
C GLY A 97 2.91 5.67 -22.97
N GLY A 98 2.01 6.08 -22.10
CA GLY A 98 0.59 5.69 -22.16
C GLY A 98 -0.05 5.73 -20.77
N ARG A 99 -1.15 5.03 -20.63
CA ARG A 99 -1.83 4.87 -19.34
C ARG A 99 -2.16 3.41 -19.11
N HIS A 100 -1.70 2.90 -17.98
CA HIS A 100 -2.02 1.55 -17.54
C HIS A 100 -3.27 1.58 -16.64
N HIS A 101 -4.07 0.57 -16.80
CA HIS A 101 -5.29 0.34 -16.02
C HIS A 101 -5.26 -1.04 -15.42
N ILE A 102 -5.77 -1.18 -14.21
CA ILE A 102 -5.86 -2.46 -13.49
C ILE A 102 -7.31 -2.76 -13.14
N ALA A 103 -7.68 -4.02 -13.21
CA ALA A 103 -9.03 -4.49 -12.91
C ALA A 103 -9.00 -5.94 -12.39
N ASN A 104 -10.16 -6.45 -11.95
CA ASN A 104 -10.34 -7.85 -11.53
C ASN A 104 -9.32 -8.30 -10.48
N ILE A 105 -9.12 -7.49 -9.45
CA ILE A 105 -8.11 -7.75 -8.42
C ILE A 105 -8.61 -8.84 -7.47
N VAL A 106 -7.86 -9.94 -7.40
CA VAL A 106 -8.04 -11.03 -6.42
C VAL A 106 -6.82 -11.08 -5.53
N LEU A 107 -7.01 -11.12 -4.22
CA LEU A 107 -5.95 -11.16 -3.22
C LEU A 107 -6.19 -12.29 -2.23
N ARG A 108 -5.12 -12.95 -1.83
CA ARG A 108 -5.05 -13.82 -0.67
C ARG A 108 -4.02 -13.24 0.28
N ILE A 109 -4.47 -12.78 1.45
CA ILE A 109 -3.65 -12.12 2.47
C ILE A 109 -3.50 -13.06 3.64
N ASP A 110 -2.27 -13.26 4.11
CA ASP A 110 -1.90 -14.09 5.25
C ASP A 110 -0.82 -13.38 6.07
N GLY A 111 -1.24 -12.67 7.11
CA GLY A 111 -0.37 -11.80 7.91
C GLY A 111 0.35 -10.76 7.04
N ASP A 112 1.68 -10.76 7.09
CA ASP A 112 2.54 -9.83 6.35
C ASP A 112 2.93 -10.34 4.94
N ARG A 113 2.20 -11.34 4.42
CA ARG A 113 2.37 -11.86 3.06
C ARG A 113 1.05 -11.86 2.33
N ALA A 114 1.11 -11.62 1.03
CA ALA A 114 -0.05 -11.77 0.17
C ALA A 114 0.37 -12.28 -1.20
N THR A 115 -0.58 -12.94 -1.87
CA THR A 115 -0.51 -13.21 -3.30
C THR A 115 -1.65 -12.50 -4.00
N GLY A 116 -1.40 -12.03 -5.21
CA GLY A 116 -2.37 -11.26 -5.98
C GLY A 116 -2.42 -11.67 -7.44
N ARG A 117 -3.56 -11.44 -8.02
CA ARG A 117 -3.76 -11.47 -9.47
C ARG A 117 -4.66 -10.32 -9.87
N SER A 118 -4.35 -9.71 -11.01
CA SER A 118 -5.19 -8.66 -11.57
C SER A 118 -5.04 -8.61 -13.08
N SER A 119 -6.10 -8.22 -13.78
CA SER A 119 -6.01 -7.89 -15.19
C SER A 119 -5.42 -6.50 -15.38
N TRP A 120 -4.69 -6.30 -16.44
CA TRP A 120 -4.23 -4.98 -16.86
C TRP A 120 -4.49 -4.75 -18.34
N PHE A 121 -4.63 -3.49 -18.71
CA PHE A 121 -4.56 -3.03 -20.08
C PHE A 121 -3.91 -1.67 -20.16
N HIS A 122 -3.30 -1.39 -21.30
CA HIS A 122 -2.60 -0.14 -21.57
C HIS A 122 -3.31 0.62 -22.68
N THR A 123 -3.50 1.91 -22.50
CA THR A 123 -4.05 2.80 -23.51
C THR A 123 -3.01 3.84 -23.93
N GLY A 124 -2.98 4.15 -25.21
CA GLY A 124 -2.12 5.16 -25.78
C GLY A 124 -2.80 5.87 -26.94
N ASN A 125 -2.17 6.91 -27.43
CA ASN A 125 -2.63 7.70 -28.57
C ASN A 125 -1.49 8.02 -29.56
N ASP A 126 -0.49 7.16 -29.60
CA ASP A 126 0.72 7.26 -30.40
C ASP A 126 0.53 6.78 -31.86
N ASN A 127 -0.70 6.89 -32.37
CA ASN A 127 -1.06 6.63 -33.77
C ASN A 127 -1.23 7.95 -34.53
N PRO A 128 -1.15 7.91 -35.90
CA PRO A 128 -1.22 9.12 -36.72
C PRO A 128 -2.50 9.94 -36.53
N GLU A 129 -3.60 9.32 -36.17
CA GLU A 129 -4.89 9.98 -35.94
C GLU A 129 -5.04 10.53 -34.51
N GLY A 130 -4.08 10.27 -33.61
CA GLY A 130 -4.14 10.68 -32.21
C GLY A 130 -5.32 10.07 -31.42
N ARG A 131 -5.88 8.96 -31.91
CA ARG A 131 -7.00 8.29 -31.28
C ARG A 131 -6.52 7.45 -30.11
N MET A 132 -7.32 7.35 -29.06
CA MET A 132 -7.04 6.42 -27.98
C MET A 132 -7.24 4.98 -28.48
N THR A 133 -6.20 4.17 -28.28
CA THR A 133 -6.17 2.75 -28.63
C THR A 133 -5.72 1.92 -27.44
N ILE A 134 -6.12 0.66 -27.42
CA ILE A 134 -5.55 -0.32 -26.49
C ILE A 134 -4.27 -0.82 -27.12
N GLY A 135 -3.12 -0.53 -26.47
CA GLY A 135 -1.79 -0.91 -26.95
C GLY A 135 -1.36 -2.30 -26.47
N GLY A 136 -1.97 -2.80 -25.38
CA GLY A 136 -1.68 -4.11 -24.83
C GLY A 136 -2.59 -4.43 -23.67
N PHE A 137 -2.68 -5.70 -23.31
CA PHE A 137 -3.46 -6.16 -22.16
C PHE A 137 -2.94 -7.53 -21.68
N GLY A 138 -3.31 -7.90 -20.47
CA GLY A 138 -2.88 -9.15 -19.87
C GLY A 138 -3.24 -9.24 -18.39
N HIS A 139 -2.43 -9.93 -17.62
CA HIS A 139 -2.60 -10.01 -16.20
C HIS A 139 -1.26 -9.93 -15.44
N TYR A 140 -1.34 -9.55 -14.19
CA TYR A 140 -0.25 -9.61 -13.23
C TYR A 140 -0.45 -10.79 -12.29
N GLU A 141 0.65 -11.40 -11.88
CA GLU A 141 0.74 -12.28 -10.71
C GLU A 141 1.76 -11.68 -9.73
N ASP A 142 1.31 -11.47 -8.50
CA ASP A 142 2.07 -10.74 -7.50
C ASP A 142 2.34 -11.60 -6.28
N ASP A 143 3.59 -11.57 -5.80
CA ASP A 143 3.96 -11.90 -4.44
C ASP A 143 4.26 -10.61 -3.69
N LEU A 144 3.57 -10.41 -2.57
CA LEU A 144 3.64 -9.18 -1.79
C LEU A 144 4.10 -9.47 -0.37
N VAL A 145 4.84 -8.53 0.20
CA VAL A 145 5.26 -8.57 1.60
C VAL A 145 5.01 -7.22 2.26
N LYS A 146 4.68 -7.25 3.54
CA LYS A 146 4.52 -6.05 4.36
C LYS A 146 5.81 -5.83 5.16
N VAL A 147 6.43 -4.68 4.98
CA VAL A 147 7.68 -4.28 5.65
C VAL A 147 7.42 -2.94 6.33
N ASP A 148 7.64 -2.88 7.63
CA ASP A 148 7.41 -1.67 8.44
C ASP A 148 6.01 -1.05 8.26
N GLY A 149 5.00 -1.91 8.06
CA GLY A 149 3.61 -1.51 7.86
C GLY A 149 3.24 -1.14 6.42
N GLU A 150 4.17 -1.17 5.48
CA GLU A 150 3.95 -0.89 4.06
C GLU A 150 3.99 -2.15 3.21
N TRP A 151 2.99 -2.34 2.34
CA TRP A 151 3.01 -3.39 1.34
C TRP A 151 3.94 -3.05 0.19
N LEU A 152 4.75 -4.04 -0.23
CA LEU A 152 5.70 -3.94 -1.34
C LEU A 152 5.58 -5.20 -2.23
N PHE A 153 5.90 -5.06 -3.51
CA PHE A 153 6.11 -6.20 -4.38
C PHE A 153 7.45 -6.87 -4.05
N ALA A 154 7.39 -8.11 -3.57
CA ALA A 154 8.57 -8.99 -3.57
C ALA A 154 8.81 -9.51 -4.99
N ARG A 155 7.73 -9.79 -5.72
CA ARG A 155 7.76 -10.18 -7.13
C ARG A 155 6.49 -9.71 -7.82
N ARG A 156 6.61 -9.18 -9.02
CA ARG A 156 5.51 -8.98 -9.97
C ARG A 156 5.88 -9.64 -11.29
N ARG A 157 5.03 -10.54 -11.75
CA ARG A 157 5.11 -11.12 -13.08
C ARG A 157 4.05 -10.52 -13.99
N ILE A 158 4.50 -10.12 -15.19
CA ILE A 158 3.65 -9.51 -16.22
C ILE A 158 3.40 -10.54 -17.31
N TYR A 159 2.16 -10.95 -17.47
CA TYR A 159 1.72 -11.75 -18.60
C TYR A 159 1.11 -10.83 -19.64
N ASN A 160 1.62 -10.95 -20.87
CA ASN A 160 1.18 -10.17 -22.02
C ASN A 160 0.33 -11.06 -22.93
N GLU A 161 -0.87 -10.62 -23.26
CA GLU A 161 -1.85 -11.44 -24.01
C GLU A 161 -1.68 -11.36 -25.53
N GLY A 162 -0.58 -11.39 -26.02
CA GLY A 162 -0.27 -11.58 -27.44
C GLY A 162 0.58 -12.81 -27.63
N ASN A 163 0.90 -13.52 -26.56
CA ASN A 163 1.77 -14.68 -26.54
C ASN A 163 1.09 -15.88 -25.83
N GLU A 164 1.81 -16.98 -25.70
CA GLU A 164 1.31 -18.25 -25.16
C GLU A 164 0.81 -18.18 -23.71
N ALA A 165 1.10 -17.10 -22.97
CA ALA A 165 0.66 -16.92 -21.57
C ALA A 165 -0.88 -16.85 -21.42
N TRP A 166 -1.59 -16.50 -22.48
CA TRP A 166 -3.06 -16.50 -22.50
C TRP A 166 -3.68 -17.87 -22.30
N ALA A 167 -3.04 -18.92 -22.80
CA ALA A 167 -3.52 -20.29 -22.69
C ALA A 167 -3.06 -21.00 -21.41
N ALA A 168 -2.13 -20.44 -20.67
CA ALA A 168 -1.58 -21.04 -19.47
C ALA A 168 -2.49 -20.79 -18.25
N PRO A 169 -2.81 -21.83 -17.46
CA PRO A 169 -3.48 -21.61 -16.19
C PRO A 169 -2.58 -20.78 -15.27
N PRO A 170 -3.17 -19.98 -14.39
CA PRO A 170 -2.42 -19.17 -13.45
C PRO A 170 -1.54 -20.01 -12.52
N GLY A 171 -0.27 -19.62 -12.40
CA GLY A 171 0.67 -20.25 -11.47
C GLY A 171 0.47 -19.80 -10.02
N ASN A 172 -0.15 -18.65 -9.83
CA ASN A 172 -0.32 -18.01 -8.53
C ASN A 172 -1.55 -18.57 -7.77
N PRO A 173 -1.44 -18.87 -6.47
CA PRO A 173 -2.52 -19.46 -5.67
C PRO A 173 -3.60 -18.46 -5.20
N ALA A 174 -3.74 -17.31 -5.83
CA ALA A 174 -4.65 -16.24 -5.41
C ALA A 174 -6.16 -16.52 -5.62
N TRP A 175 -6.55 -17.75 -5.88
CA TRP A 175 -7.96 -18.18 -5.99
C TRP A 175 -8.46 -18.75 -4.67
#